data_f1bf7c8c3485524ed9700f425f178c0e
#
_entry.id   f1bf7c8c3485524ed9700f425f178c0e
#
_cell.length_a   1.000
_cell.length_b   1.000
_cell.length_c   1.000
_cell.angle_alpha   90.00
_cell.angle_beta   90.00
_cell.angle_gamma   90.00
#
_symmetry.space_group_name_H-M   'P 1'
#
loop_
_entity.id
_entity.type
_entity.pdbx_description
1 polymer ?
#
loop_
_entity_poly.entity_id
_entity_poly.type
_entity_poly.pdbx_seq_one_letter_code
_entity_poly.pdbx_strand_id
1 'polypeptide(L)'
;HSKWFPIHKLQKFYSFFLYGLLTINWAITTDFKQMSKYLKRKLSYGKFPNPATEWTVLIITKIIYYLLWIVLPLVVLDIAWWKVLLGFLIMHYTAGMILSVVFQLAHIVPKTKMPLPDKDGNLEHTWAIHQLYTTSNFAPTNKFISWYTGGLNHQVEHHIFPHISHIHYGKIAKIVKETAQEFNLPYNEYKTMTKAIIEHFKQLKTLGVNPAHA
;
A
#
# COMPACT_ATOMS: atom_id res chain seq x y z
N HIS A 1 -13.46 -9.36 -11.86
CA HIS A 1 -14.01 -8.13 -11.31
C HIS A 1 -14.84 -8.44 -10.05
N SER A 2 -14.64 -7.70 -8.97
CA SER A 2 -15.52 -7.77 -7.80
C SER A 2 -16.91 -7.24 -8.18
N LYS A 3 -17.95 -7.85 -7.63
CA LYS A 3 -19.33 -7.44 -7.86
C LYS A 3 -19.52 -6.00 -7.37
N TRP A 4 -20.14 -5.16 -8.20
CA TRP A 4 -20.51 -3.81 -7.78
C TRP A 4 -21.74 -3.83 -6.85
N PHE A 5 -21.73 -2.99 -5.82
CA PHE A 5 -22.84 -2.81 -4.89
C PHE A 5 -23.18 -1.31 -4.76
N PRO A 6 -24.45 -0.92 -4.49
CA PRO A 6 -24.85 0.48 -4.37
C PRO A 6 -24.03 1.31 -3.37
N ILE A 7 -23.51 0.68 -2.32
CA ILE A 7 -22.67 1.34 -1.32
C ILE A 7 -21.35 1.87 -1.91
N HIS A 8 -20.87 1.31 -3.03
CA HIS A 8 -19.66 1.78 -3.68
C HIS A 8 -19.76 3.20 -4.19
N LYS A 9 -20.98 3.73 -4.44
CA LYS A 9 -21.20 5.15 -4.74
C LYS A 9 -20.66 6.08 -3.64
N LEU A 10 -20.65 5.60 -2.41
CA LEU A 10 -20.19 6.35 -1.25
C LEU A 10 -18.73 6.07 -0.87
N GLN A 11 -18.00 5.23 -1.65
CA GLN A 11 -16.65 4.79 -1.30
C GLN A 11 -15.67 5.96 -1.08
N LYS A 12 -15.84 7.06 -1.79
CA LYS A 12 -15.03 8.27 -1.60
C LYS A 12 -15.09 8.84 -0.17
N PHE A 13 -16.12 8.51 0.61
CA PHE A 13 -16.27 8.97 2.00
C PHE A 13 -15.77 7.91 2.98
N TYR A 14 -16.26 6.66 2.87
CA TYR A 14 -15.93 5.64 3.85
C TYR A 14 -14.54 5.01 3.65
N SER A 15 -13.94 5.10 2.44
CA SER A 15 -12.61 4.54 2.21
C SER A 15 -11.57 5.12 3.15
N PHE A 16 -11.60 6.43 3.39
CA PHE A 16 -10.68 7.06 4.34
C PHE A 16 -10.83 6.52 5.76
N PHE A 17 -12.07 6.24 6.19
CA PHE A 17 -12.27 5.55 7.46
C PHE A 17 -11.68 4.14 7.46
N LEU A 18 -11.90 3.38 6.39
CA LEU A 18 -11.37 2.01 6.26
C LEU A 18 -9.84 1.97 6.17
N TYR A 19 -9.20 3.00 5.66
CA TYR A 19 -7.74 3.09 5.61
C TYR A 19 -7.10 3.01 6.99
N GLY A 20 -7.71 3.61 8.01
CA GLY A 20 -7.25 3.47 9.39
C GLY A 20 -7.27 2.04 9.93
N LEU A 21 -8.09 1.15 9.34
CA LEU A 21 -8.19 -0.24 9.77
C LEU A 21 -7.12 -1.15 9.13
N LEU A 22 -6.27 -0.65 8.23
CA LEU A 22 -5.30 -1.45 7.48
C LEU A 22 -4.39 -2.26 8.40
N THR A 23 -3.70 -1.60 9.32
CA THR A 23 -2.67 -2.25 10.14
C THR A 23 -3.26 -3.18 11.18
N ILE A 24 -4.44 -2.87 11.73
CA ILE A 24 -5.13 -3.78 12.64
C ILE A 24 -5.63 -5.04 11.90
N ASN A 25 -6.09 -4.88 10.66
CA ASN A 25 -6.44 -6.01 9.81
C ASN A 25 -5.21 -6.87 9.48
N TRP A 26 -4.04 -6.27 9.26
CA TRP A 26 -2.79 -7.01 9.08
C TRP A 26 -2.45 -7.80 10.35
N ALA A 27 -2.49 -7.15 11.51
CA ALA A 27 -2.15 -7.79 12.77
C ALA A 27 -3.05 -8.99 13.09
N ILE A 28 -4.35 -8.91 12.78
CA ILE A 28 -5.34 -9.91 13.20
C ILE A 28 -5.56 -11.00 12.12
N THR A 29 -5.63 -10.62 10.82
CA THR A 29 -6.10 -11.57 9.79
C THR A 29 -5.17 -11.73 8.61
N THR A 30 -4.61 -10.65 8.09
CA THR A 30 -3.94 -10.66 6.79
C THR A 30 -2.66 -11.48 6.81
N ASP A 31 -1.86 -11.37 7.88
CA ASP A 31 -0.59 -12.10 7.99
C ASP A 31 -0.82 -13.61 7.98
N PHE A 32 -1.85 -14.10 8.67
CA PHE A 32 -2.21 -15.52 8.68
C PHE A 32 -2.70 -16.01 7.30
N LYS A 33 -3.53 -15.19 6.63
CA LYS A 33 -4.01 -15.50 5.28
C LYS A 33 -2.86 -15.52 4.25
N GLN A 34 -1.96 -14.55 4.34
CA GLN A 34 -0.80 -14.47 3.45
C GLN A 34 0.17 -15.62 3.70
N MET A 35 0.47 -15.98 4.96
CA MET A 35 1.30 -17.13 5.29
C MET A 35 0.73 -18.42 4.69
N SER A 36 -0.57 -18.67 4.88
CA SER A 36 -1.23 -19.83 4.28
C SER A 36 -1.12 -19.86 2.75
N LYS A 37 -1.35 -18.71 2.09
CA LYS A 37 -1.25 -18.58 0.63
C LYS A 37 0.20 -18.75 0.13
N TYR A 38 1.16 -18.19 0.85
CA TYR A 38 2.59 -18.28 0.56
C TYR A 38 3.06 -19.73 0.59
N LEU A 39 2.74 -20.45 1.65
CA LEU A 39 3.12 -21.86 1.80
C LEU A 39 2.44 -22.75 0.74
N LYS A 40 1.16 -22.53 0.45
CA LYS A 40 0.44 -23.28 -0.59
C LYS A 40 1.06 -23.08 -1.98
N ARG A 41 1.56 -21.89 -2.29
CA ARG A 41 2.18 -21.57 -3.58
C ARG A 41 3.66 -21.95 -3.67
N LYS A 42 4.27 -22.47 -2.58
CA LYS A 42 5.71 -22.79 -2.48
C LYS A 42 6.60 -21.62 -2.89
N LEU A 43 6.21 -20.39 -2.54
CA LEU A 43 6.91 -19.16 -2.86
C LEU A 43 8.02 -18.89 -1.84
N SER A 44 9.00 -19.76 -1.73
CA SER A 44 10.17 -19.53 -0.86
C SER A 44 11.39 -19.14 -1.66
N TYR A 45 12.06 -18.09 -1.21
CA TYR A 45 13.40 -17.76 -1.70
C TYR A 45 14.41 -18.73 -1.07
N GLY A 46 15.00 -19.60 -1.88
CA GLY A 46 16.04 -20.52 -1.45
C GLY A 46 15.55 -21.91 -1.06
N LYS A 47 15.91 -22.39 0.11
CA LYS A 47 15.52 -23.73 0.59
C LYS A 47 14.04 -23.78 0.93
N PHE A 48 13.39 -24.90 0.63
CA PHE A 48 11.95 -25.09 0.92
C PHE A 48 11.63 -24.68 2.36
N PRO A 49 10.67 -23.76 2.60
CA PRO A 49 10.32 -23.40 3.95
C PRO A 49 9.76 -24.63 4.64
N ASN A 50 10.19 -24.88 5.87
CA ASN A 50 9.50 -25.80 6.74
C ASN A 50 8.20 -25.12 7.20
N PRO A 51 7.02 -25.58 6.79
CA PRO A 51 5.77 -24.94 7.16
C PRO A 51 5.57 -24.81 8.68
N ALA A 52 6.05 -25.77 9.45
CA ALA A 52 5.98 -25.72 10.89
C ALA A 52 6.83 -24.58 11.47
N THR A 53 8.04 -24.39 10.96
CA THR A 53 8.93 -23.29 11.39
C THR A 53 8.32 -21.94 11.06
N GLU A 54 7.80 -21.75 9.84
CA GLU A 54 7.20 -20.49 9.41
C GLU A 54 5.98 -20.12 10.26
N TRP A 55 5.11 -21.10 10.52
CA TRP A 55 3.96 -20.89 11.43
C TRP A 55 4.40 -20.61 12.86
N THR A 56 5.41 -21.32 13.37
CA THR A 56 5.93 -21.10 14.72
C THR A 56 6.48 -19.68 14.87
N VAL A 57 7.28 -19.21 13.92
CA VAL A 57 7.81 -17.85 13.93
C VAL A 57 6.67 -16.83 13.90
N LEU A 58 5.67 -17.00 13.02
CA LEU A 58 4.54 -16.09 12.94
C LEU A 58 3.77 -16.05 14.27
N ILE A 59 3.46 -17.21 14.86
CA ILE A 59 2.69 -17.28 16.12
C ILE A 59 3.48 -16.65 17.27
N ILE A 60 4.77 -17.00 17.43
CA ILE A 60 5.61 -16.46 18.50
C ILE A 60 5.71 -14.93 18.37
N THR A 61 5.98 -14.42 17.18
CA THR A 61 6.07 -12.96 16.96
C THR A 61 4.74 -12.26 17.27
N LYS A 62 3.60 -12.86 16.95
CA LYS A 62 2.27 -12.32 17.31
C LYS A 62 2.04 -12.34 18.82
N ILE A 63 2.42 -13.42 19.50
CA ILE A 63 2.32 -13.48 20.97
C ILE A 63 3.17 -12.37 21.60
N ILE A 64 4.45 -12.24 21.20
CA ILE A 64 5.34 -11.19 21.70
C ILE A 64 4.75 -9.80 21.41
N TYR A 65 4.21 -9.60 20.21
CA TYR A 65 3.57 -8.34 19.84
C TYR A 65 2.43 -7.96 20.80
N TYR A 66 1.47 -8.86 21.05
CA TYR A 66 0.36 -8.58 21.95
C TYR A 66 0.78 -8.47 23.42
N LEU A 67 1.78 -9.23 23.84
CA LEU A 67 2.37 -9.10 25.17
C LEU A 67 2.98 -7.71 25.37
N LEU A 68 3.72 -7.20 24.40
CA LEU A 68 4.37 -5.89 24.50
C LEU A 68 3.37 -4.72 24.44
N TRP A 69 2.37 -4.79 23.55
CA TRP A 69 1.51 -3.65 23.27
C TRP A 69 0.21 -3.63 24.08
N ILE A 70 -0.18 -4.75 24.67
CA ILE A 70 -1.41 -4.85 25.47
C ILE A 70 -1.09 -5.30 26.90
N VAL A 71 -0.46 -6.48 27.05
CA VAL A 71 -0.30 -7.06 28.39
C VAL A 71 0.68 -6.26 29.25
N LEU A 72 1.84 -5.92 28.70
CA LEU A 72 2.87 -5.15 29.43
C LEU A 72 2.33 -3.80 29.93
N PRO A 73 1.67 -2.96 29.13
CA PRO A 73 1.05 -1.73 29.65
C PRO A 73 -0.01 -1.97 30.72
N LEU A 74 -0.82 -3.03 30.60
CA LEU A 74 -1.83 -3.37 31.60
C LEU A 74 -1.22 -3.79 32.95
N VAL A 75 -0.04 -4.39 32.93
CA VAL A 75 0.63 -4.87 34.16
C VAL A 75 1.48 -3.77 34.81
N VAL A 76 2.14 -2.93 33.98
CA VAL A 76 3.13 -1.95 34.48
C VAL A 76 2.51 -0.59 34.76
N LEU A 77 1.47 -0.19 34.01
CA LEU A 77 0.87 1.13 34.16
C LEU A 77 -0.36 1.07 35.06
N ASP A 78 -0.44 2.01 36.03
CA ASP A 78 -1.64 2.19 36.87
C ASP A 78 -2.70 2.99 36.11
N ILE A 79 -3.25 2.37 35.06
CA ILE A 79 -4.31 2.97 34.23
C ILE A 79 -5.44 1.96 33.96
N ALA A 80 -6.63 2.47 33.72
CA ALA A 80 -7.78 1.63 33.41
C ALA A 80 -7.54 0.86 32.09
N TRP A 81 -7.87 -0.44 32.07
CA TRP A 81 -7.65 -1.35 30.94
C TRP A 81 -8.16 -0.83 29.59
N TRP A 82 -9.30 -0.16 29.59
CA TRP A 82 -9.88 0.41 28.37
C TRP A 82 -9.04 1.51 27.74
N LYS A 83 -8.22 2.25 28.55
CA LYS A 83 -7.29 3.25 28.03
C LYS A 83 -6.15 2.61 27.23
N VAL A 84 -5.67 1.43 27.66
CA VAL A 84 -4.67 0.66 26.92
C VAL A 84 -5.24 0.20 25.59
N LEU A 85 -6.47 -0.36 25.60
CA LEU A 85 -7.12 -0.78 24.34
C LEU A 85 -7.40 0.40 23.40
N LEU A 86 -7.85 1.52 23.95
CA LEU A 86 -8.07 2.74 23.14
C LEU A 86 -6.76 3.24 22.54
N GLY A 87 -5.67 3.28 23.32
CA GLY A 87 -4.34 3.65 22.84
C GLY A 87 -3.85 2.72 21.72
N PHE A 88 -4.03 1.41 21.89
CA PHE A 88 -3.72 0.41 20.88
C PHE A 88 -4.51 0.63 19.58
N LEU A 89 -5.81 0.88 19.68
CA LEU A 89 -6.66 1.17 18.51
C LEU A 89 -6.26 2.48 17.81
N ILE A 90 -5.99 3.56 18.58
CA ILE A 90 -5.54 4.83 18.02
C ILE A 90 -4.19 4.68 17.31
N MET A 91 -3.25 3.95 17.91
CA MET A 91 -1.95 3.65 17.29
C MET A 91 -2.13 2.96 15.94
N HIS A 92 -2.92 1.89 15.90
CA HIS A 92 -3.20 1.17 14.65
C HIS A 92 -3.94 2.02 13.62
N TYR A 93 -4.95 2.76 14.06
CA TYR A 93 -5.74 3.60 13.17
C TYR A 93 -4.86 4.69 12.52
N THR A 94 -4.01 5.32 13.31
CA THR A 94 -3.09 6.35 12.80
C THR A 94 -2.07 5.76 11.84
N ALA A 95 -1.43 4.65 12.22
CA ALA A 95 -0.48 3.96 11.35
C ALA A 95 -1.14 3.46 10.05
N GLY A 96 -2.34 2.87 10.16
CA GLY A 96 -3.11 2.39 9.02
C GLY A 96 -3.49 3.52 8.07
N MET A 97 -3.94 4.66 8.60
CA MET A 97 -4.27 5.84 7.81
C MET A 97 -3.06 6.37 7.04
N ILE A 98 -1.92 6.55 7.72
CA ILE A 98 -0.69 7.06 7.08
C ILE A 98 -0.24 6.13 5.96
N LEU A 99 -0.11 4.83 6.24
CA LEU A 99 0.34 3.85 5.25
C LEU A 99 -0.62 3.75 4.06
N SER A 100 -1.93 3.64 4.34
CA SER A 100 -2.92 3.56 3.27
C SER A 100 -2.89 4.79 2.37
N VAL A 101 -2.85 5.99 2.93
CA VAL A 101 -2.80 7.22 2.13
C VAL A 101 -1.57 7.21 1.23
N VAL A 102 -0.37 6.93 1.77
CA VAL A 102 0.87 6.87 0.98
C VAL A 102 0.75 5.88 -0.19
N PHE A 103 0.25 4.66 0.05
CA PHE A 103 0.09 3.66 -1.01
C PHE A 103 -1.01 4.01 -2.02
N GLN A 104 -2.14 4.50 -1.55
CA GLN A 104 -3.27 4.81 -2.44
C GLN A 104 -2.98 5.99 -3.37
N LEU A 105 -2.24 7.01 -2.91
CA LEU A 105 -1.84 8.14 -3.75
C LEU A 105 -0.94 7.73 -4.92
N ALA A 106 -0.25 6.61 -4.79
CA ALA A 106 0.59 6.07 -5.83
C ALA A 106 -0.17 5.26 -6.89
N HIS A 107 -1.27 4.62 -6.53
CA HIS A 107 -1.92 3.62 -7.37
C HIS A 107 -3.36 3.95 -7.78
N ILE A 108 -4.11 4.63 -6.93
CA ILE A 108 -5.54 4.91 -7.16
C ILE A 108 -5.74 6.38 -7.45
N VAL A 109 -5.26 6.82 -8.60
CA VAL A 109 -5.39 8.20 -9.10
C VAL A 109 -5.71 8.19 -10.60
N PRO A 110 -6.33 9.25 -11.18
CA PRO A 110 -6.78 9.24 -12.57
C PRO A 110 -5.70 8.99 -13.62
N LYS A 111 -4.44 9.30 -13.30
CA LYS A 111 -3.32 9.09 -14.22
C LYS A 111 -2.86 7.64 -14.30
N THR A 112 -3.14 6.82 -13.28
CA THR A 112 -2.74 5.40 -13.27
C THR A 112 -3.78 4.54 -13.98
N LYS A 113 -3.31 3.52 -14.68
CA LYS A 113 -4.15 2.51 -15.33
C LYS A 113 -4.06 1.21 -14.53
N MET A 114 -5.05 0.36 -14.68
CA MET A 114 -5.06 -1.01 -14.13
C MET A 114 -5.28 -1.98 -15.28
N PRO A 115 -4.24 -2.24 -16.13
CA PRO A 115 -4.37 -3.14 -17.25
C PRO A 115 -4.70 -4.55 -16.73
N LEU A 116 -5.66 -5.18 -17.41
CA LEU A 116 -6.05 -6.56 -17.12
C LEU A 116 -5.26 -7.50 -18.02
N PRO A 117 -4.91 -8.70 -17.54
CA PRO A 117 -4.33 -9.71 -18.38
C PRO A 117 -5.33 -10.16 -19.46
N ASP A 118 -4.82 -10.59 -20.59
CA ASP A 118 -5.58 -11.22 -21.66
C ASP A 118 -6.14 -12.59 -21.22
N LYS A 119 -6.78 -13.31 -22.16
CA LYS A 119 -7.37 -14.64 -21.91
C LYS A 119 -6.32 -15.68 -21.53
N ASP A 120 -5.09 -15.50 -21.99
CA ASP A 120 -3.95 -16.40 -21.74
C ASP A 120 -3.16 -16.00 -20.49
N GLY A 121 -3.55 -14.92 -19.82
CA GLY A 121 -2.92 -14.43 -18.59
C GLY A 121 -1.73 -13.50 -18.82
N ASN A 122 -1.49 -13.05 -20.07
CA ASN A 122 -0.40 -12.16 -20.41
C ASN A 122 -0.80 -10.69 -20.22
N LEU A 123 0.17 -9.86 -19.87
CA LEU A 123 0.03 -8.41 -19.86
C LEU A 123 0.59 -7.83 -21.17
N GLU A 124 -0.07 -6.79 -21.70
CA GLU A 124 0.30 -6.12 -22.94
C GLU A 124 1.74 -5.58 -22.94
N HIS A 125 2.19 -5.12 -21.77
CA HIS A 125 3.48 -4.45 -21.64
C HIS A 125 4.48 -5.28 -20.82
N THR A 126 5.77 -5.08 -21.08
CA THR A 126 6.85 -5.60 -20.24
C THR A 126 6.73 -5.04 -18.81
N TRP A 127 7.34 -5.73 -17.85
CA TRP A 127 7.23 -5.38 -16.43
C TRP A 127 7.53 -3.91 -16.15
N ALA A 128 8.65 -3.36 -16.65
CA ALA A 128 9.04 -1.99 -16.37
C ALA A 128 8.03 -0.97 -16.95
N ILE A 129 7.56 -1.19 -18.17
CA ILE A 129 6.54 -0.34 -18.80
C ILE A 129 5.22 -0.43 -18.04
N HIS A 130 4.83 -1.63 -17.60
CA HIS A 130 3.64 -1.82 -16.78
C HIS A 130 3.71 -1.00 -15.49
N GLN A 131 4.88 -0.95 -14.81
CA GLN A 131 5.04 -0.12 -13.61
C GLN A 131 4.81 1.38 -13.91
N LEU A 132 5.28 1.91 -15.04
CA LEU A 132 5.02 3.29 -15.45
C LEU A 132 3.53 3.61 -15.62
N TYR A 133 2.75 2.65 -16.13
CA TYR A 133 1.30 2.82 -16.29
C TYR A 133 0.53 2.72 -14.96
N THR A 134 0.99 1.91 -14.03
CA THR A 134 0.25 1.56 -12.80
C THR A 134 0.64 2.37 -11.58
N THR A 135 1.68 3.21 -11.69
CA THR A 135 2.20 3.99 -10.56
C THR A 135 2.26 5.48 -10.86
N SER A 136 2.26 6.27 -9.81
CA SER A 136 2.40 7.72 -9.86
C SER A 136 3.22 8.22 -8.67
N ASN A 137 4.10 9.18 -8.93
CA ASN A 137 4.81 9.92 -7.88
C ASN A 137 3.94 11.05 -7.35
N PHE A 138 4.16 11.44 -6.09
CA PHE A 138 3.54 12.62 -5.49
C PHE A 138 4.55 13.44 -4.69
N ALA A 139 4.47 14.76 -4.82
CA ALA A 139 5.39 15.72 -4.18
C ALA A 139 6.88 15.35 -4.33
N PRO A 140 7.39 15.00 -5.54
CA PRO A 140 8.75 14.46 -5.72
C PRO A 140 9.85 15.44 -5.36
N THR A 141 9.58 16.74 -5.33
CA THR A 141 10.54 17.78 -4.96
C THR A 141 10.49 18.20 -3.49
N ASN A 142 9.53 17.68 -2.74
CA ASN A 142 9.34 18.02 -1.33
C ASN A 142 10.20 17.12 -0.43
N LYS A 143 11.30 17.69 0.11
CA LYS A 143 12.25 16.94 0.96
C LYS A 143 11.62 16.42 2.25
N PHE A 144 10.69 17.18 2.86
CA PHE A 144 10.00 16.75 4.07
C PHE A 144 9.11 15.53 3.78
N ILE A 145 8.31 15.58 2.71
CA ILE A 145 7.48 14.42 2.33
C ILE A 145 8.36 13.21 1.99
N SER A 146 9.44 13.40 1.26
CA SER A 146 10.35 12.29 0.92
C SER A 146 10.99 11.67 2.18
N TRP A 147 11.38 12.47 3.14
CA TRP A 147 11.90 11.99 4.42
C TRP A 147 10.80 11.26 5.22
N TYR A 148 9.63 11.88 5.38
CA TYR A 148 8.52 11.34 6.18
C TYR A 148 7.98 10.02 5.62
N THR A 149 7.92 9.89 4.30
CA THR A 149 7.43 8.67 3.62
C THR A 149 8.53 7.64 3.37
N GLY A 150 9.78 7.88 3.80
CA GLY A 150 10.90 7.00 3.48
C GLY A 150 11.13 6.86 1.97
N GLY A 151 10.91 7.93 1.19
CA GLY A 151 11.03 7.94 -0.26
C GLY A 151 9.87 7.29 -1.03
N LEU A 152 8.83 6.79 -0.35
CA LEU A 152 7.67 6.18 -1.00
C LEU A 152 6.78 7.17 -1.77
N ASN A 153 7.09 8.47 -1.74
CA ASN A 153 6.52 9.45 -2.66
C ASN A 153 7.11 9.35 -4.09
N HIS A 154 8.21 8.60 -4.27
CA HIS A 154 8.82 8.23 -5.55
C HIS A 154 8.44 6.77 -5.92
N GLN A 155 7.15 6.52 -6.06
CA GLN A 155 6.63 5.15 -6.25
C GLN A 155 7.04 4.54 -7.59
N VAL A 156 7.17 5.33 -8.65
CA VAL A 156 7.64 4.86 -9.95
C VAL A 156 9.03 4.24 -9.80
N GLU A 157 9.95 4.95 -9.17
CA GLU A 157 11.32 4.50 -8.94
C GLU A 157 11.37 3.33 -7.97
N HIS A 158 10.54 3.36 -6.92
CA HIS A 158 10.42 2.26 -5.98
C HIS A 158 9.98 0.95 -6.66
N HIS A 159 9.03 1.02 -7.59
CA HIS A 159 8.54 -0.16 -8.30
C HIS A 159 9.52 -0.66 -9.35
N ILE A 160 10.20 0.23 -10.09
CA ILE A 160 11.17 -0.16 -11.13
C ILE A 160 12.47 -0.65 -10.51
N PHE A 161 12.91 -0.05 -9.39
CA PHE A 161 14.19 -0.34 -8.74
C PHE A 161 14.04 -0.72 -7.27
N PRO A 162 13.31 -1.80 -6.93
CA PRO A 162 12.99 -2.14 -5.53
C PRO A 162 14.22 -2.48 -4.68
N HIS A 163 15.36 -2.78 -5.32
CA HIS A 163 16.62 -3.13 -4.64
C HIS A 163 17.53 -1.93 -4.42
N ILE A 164 17.17 -0.75 -4.92
CA ILE A 164 17.96 0.48 -4.73
C ILE A 164 17.44 1.22 -3.50
N SER A 165 18.34 1.74 -2.67
CA SER A 165 17.96 2.54 -1.51
C SER A 165 17.21 3.80 -1.93
N HIS A 166 16.14 4.11 -1.21
CA HIS A 166 15.26 5.26 -1.44
C HIS A 166 15.98 6.61 -1.45
N ILE A 167 17.15 6.73 -0.82
CA ILE A 167 17.96 7.98 -0.84
C ILE A 167 18.40 8.38 -2.25
N HIS A 168 18.41 7.42 -3.19
CA HIS A 168 18.78 7.64 -4.59
C HIS A 168 17.58 7.94 -5.49
N TYR A 169 16.34 7.72 -5.03
CA TYR A 169 15.15 7.84 -5.88
C TYR A 169 15.01 9.22 -6.52
N GLY A 170 15.28 10.30 -5.80
CA GLY A 170 15.20 11.65 -6.38
C GLY A 170 16.17 11.91 -7.53
N LYS A 171 17.34 11.24 -7.56
CA LYS A 171 18.29 11.30 -8.68
C LYS A 171 17.85 10.41 -9.84
N ILE A 172 17.42 9.20 -9.52
CA ILE A 172 16.92 8.20 -10.49
C ILE A 172 15.66 8.71 -11.19
N ALA A 173 14.77 9.40 -10.46
CA ALA A 173 13.53 9.97 -11.00
C ALA A 173 13.75 10.86 -12.23
N LYS A 174 14.83 11.64 -12.25
CA LYS A 174 15.16 12.47 -13.42
C LYS A 174 15.47 11.61 -14.64
N ILE A 175 16.31 10.59 -14.46
CA ILE A 175 16.71 9.66 -15.53
C ILE A 175 15.50 8.90 -16.05
N VAL A 176 14.70 8.34 -15.14
CA VAL A 176 13.48 7.59 -15.51
C VAL A 176 12.50 8.47 -16.28
N LYS A 177 12.32 9.71 -15.84
CA LYS A 177 11.44 10.67 -16.51
C LYS A 177 11.91 11.02 -17.92
N GLU A 178 13.20 11.32 -18.07
CA GLU A 178 13.82 11.61 -19.37
C GLU A 178 13.71 10.41 -20.32
N THR A 179 14.06 9.21 -19.83
CA THR A 179 13.92 7.97 -20.59
C THR A 179 12.47 7.70 -20.99
N ALA A 180 11.52 7.87 -20.08
CA ALA A 180 10.11 7.68 -20.41
C ALA A 180 9.64 8.64 -21.50
N GLN A 181 10.11 9.90 -21.47
CA GLN A 181 9.81 10.88 -22.52
C GLN A 181 10.43 10.51 -23.87
N GLU A 182 11.68 10.03 -23.89
CA GLU A 182 12.37 9.58 -25.10
C GLU A 182 11.61 8.45 -25.81
N PHE A 183 11.03 7.53 -25.04
CA PHE A 183 10.27 6.41 -25.58
C PHE A 183 8.76 6.65 -25.68
N ASN A 184 8.28 7.89 -25.48
CA ASN A 184 6.86 8.25 -25.46
C ASN A 184 6.02 7.43 -24.47
N LEU A 185 6.60 7.07 -23.33
CA LEU A 185 5.95 6.35 -22.25
C LEU A 185 5.40 7.31 -21.20
N PRO A 186 4.34 6.94 -20.47
CA PRO A 186 3.81 7.77 -19.40
C PRO A 186 4.79 7.85 -18.23
N TYR A 187 4.92 9.04 -17.65
CA TYR A 187 5.54 9.24 -16.36
C TYR A 187 4.59 10.06 -15.49
N ASN A 188 3.93 9.39 -14.57
CA ASN A 188 2.85 9.98 -13.79
C ASN A 188 3.39 10.65 -12.53
N GLU A 189 3.11 11.94 -12.34
CA GLU A 189 3.46 12.65 -11.13
C GLU A 189 2.43 13.73 -10.76
N TYR A 190 2.30 13.99 -9.47
CA TYR A 190 1.59 15.13 -8.90
C TYR A 190 2.57 16.03 -8.13
N LYS A 191 2.58 17.32 -8.44
CA LYS A 191 3.52 18.29 -7.86
C LYS A 191 3.42 18.38 -6.32
N THR A 192 2.24 18.15 -5.75
CA THR A 192 2.01 18.23 -4.30
C THR A 192 1.22 17.04 -3.80
N MET A 193 1.40 16.70 -2.52
CA MET A 193 0.62 15.66 -1.84
C MET A 193 -0.86 16.02 -1.80
N THR A 194 -1.20 17.28 -1.53
CA THR A 194 -2.59 17.77 -1.54
C THR A 194 -3.26 17.53 -2.89
N LYS A 195 -2.56 17.82 -4.01
CA LYS A 195 -3.10 17.55 -5.34
C LYS A 195 -3.36 16.06 -5.56
N ALA A 196 -2.42 15.21 -5.15
CA ALA A 196 -2.60 13.76 -5.24
C ALA A 196 -3.80 13.26 -4.41
N ILE A 197 -4.00 13.79 -3.19
CA ILE A 197 -5.17 13.47 -2.34
C ILE A 197 -6.48 13.87 -3.04
N ILE A 198 -6.55 15.07 -3.60
CA ILE A 198 -7.74 15.53 -4.33
C ILE A 198 -8.02 14.62 -5.54
N GLU A 199 -7.01 14.27 -6.30
CA GLU A 199 -7.18 13.39 -7.45
C GLU A 199 -7.54 11.95 -7.04
N HIS A 200 -6.97 11.45 -5.93
CA HIS A 200 -7.39 10.18 -5.35
C HIS A 200 -8.89 10.18 -4.98
N PHE A 201 -9.36 11.25 -4.33
CA PHE A 201 -10.77 11.39 -3.99
C PHE A 201 -11.67 11.40 -5.25
N LYS A 202 -11.23 12.07 -6.33
CA LYS A 202 -11.94 12.04 -7.63
C LYS A 202 -11.96 10.63 -8.22
N GLN A 203 -10.83 9.92 -8.17
CA GLN A 203 -10.74 8.56 -8.67
C GLN A 203 -11.67 7.61 -7.92
N LEU A 204 -11.73 7.70 -6.59
CA LEU A 204 -12.68 6.94 -5.79
C LEU A 204 -14.14 7.23 -6.18
N LYS A 205 -14.46 8.50 -6.50
CA LYS A 205 -15.79 8.86 -7.01
C LYS A 205 -16.07 8.16 -8.35
N THR A 206 -15.12 8.20 -9.28
CA THR A 206 -15.26 7.57 -10.60
C THR A 206 -15.43 6.06 -10.50
N LEU A 207 -14.59 5.40 -9.69
CA LEU A 207 -14.65 3.95 -9.47
C LEU A 207 -15.93 3.52 -8.71
N GLY A 208 -16.62 4.44 -8.04
CA GLY A 208 -17.89 4.18 -7.38
C GLY A 208 -19.09 4.13 -8.32
N VAL A 209 -18.94 4.56 -9.58
CA VAL A 209 -20.01 4.49 -10.57
C VAL A 209 -20.24 3.04 -11.00
N ASN A 210 -21.49 2.67 -11.20
CA ASN A 210 -21.82 1.34 -11.70
C ASN A 210 -21.24 1.15 -13.11
N PRO A 211 -20.43 0.11 -13.37
CA PRO A 211 -19.88 -0.15 -14.71
C PRO A 211 -20.93 -0.33 -15.81
N ALA A 212 -22.16 -0.71 -15.46
CA ALA A 212 -23.25 -0.81 -16.41
C ALA A 212 -23.82 0.54 -16.89
N HIS A 213 -23.39 1.65 -16.25
CA HIS A 213 -23.83 3.01 -16.55
C HIS A 213 -22.65 3.96 -16.82
N ALA A 214 -21.44 3.42 -17.02
CA ALA A 214 -20.22 4.18 -17.28
C ALA A 214 -19.85 4.16 -18.77
#